data_efc11f6a9b763b2379ed1b446ce673c5
#
_entry.id   efc11f6a9b763b2379ed1b446ce673c5
#
_cell.length_a   1.000
_cell.length_b   1.000
_cell.length_c   1.000
_cell.angle_alpha   90.00
_cell.angle_beta   90.00
_cell.angle_gamma   90.00
#
_symmetry.space_group_name_H-M   'P 1'
#
loop_
_entity.id
_entity.type
_entity.pdbx_description
1 polymer ?
#
loop_
_entity_poly.entity_id
_entity_poly.type
_entity_poly.pdbx_seq_one_letter_code
_entity_poly.pdbx_strand_id
1 'polypeptide(L)'
;EDSKAGDFFNENSYELFKKYNFKNMLKKFENTDIIAKDPECYEYFKKISDFAEVENVFNKAMDIAGGIEKIGLSIVRESELTAVGITLSDTEIYYIPVSGFVTESYLADRLSDVVSVASNRNIASANIKDYLDIFEKDKINGYPLVSEKAFIDTAIAAYLLHPSNESYDYESLGREFLSLTYPSKTELLG
;
A
#
# COMPACT_ATOMS: atom_id res chain seq x y z
N GLU A 1 21.76 -26.25 39.49
CA GLU A 1 20.66 -25.93 38.54
C GLU A 1 21.29 -25.41 37.28
N ASP A 2 21.34 -26.26 36.25
CA ASP A 2 21.87 -25.93 34.92
C ASP A 2 20.89 -25.01 34.19
N SER A 3 21.08 -23.71 34.29
CA SER A 3 20.43 -22.73 33.41
C SER A 3 21.14 -22.75 32.04
N LYS A 4 20.86 -23.75 31.22
CA LYS A 4 21.25 -23.73 29.81
C LYS A 4 20.40 -22.66 29.11
N ALA A 5 21.06 -21.63 28.64
CA ALA A 5 20.40 -20.70 27.70
C ALA A 5 19.94 -21.52 26.50
N GLY A 6 18.64 -21.56 26.25
CA GLY A 6 18.09 -22.16 25.04
C GLY A 6 18.50 -21.36 23.80
N ASP A 7 18.20 -21.90 22.64
CA ASP A 7 18.41 -21.16 21.39
C ASP A 7 17.59 -19.86 21.42
N PHE A 8 18.31 -18.74 21.37
CA PHE A 8 17.70 -17.41 21.40
C PHE A 8 16.93 -17.11 20.11
N PHE A 9 17.32 -17.71 18.98
CA PHE A 9 16.69 -17.54 17.70
C PHE A 9 15.64 -18.64 17.46
N ASN A 10 14.44 -18.43 17.98
CA ASN A 10 13.30 -19.32 17.82
C ASN A 10 12.02 -18.53 17.53
N GLU A 11 10.96 -19.19 17.03
CA GLU A 11 9.68 -18.57 16.70
C GLU A 11 9.09 -17.71 17.82
N ASN A 12 9.15 -18.18 19.06
CA ASN A 12 8.61 -17.45 20.20
C ASN A 12 9.35 -16.13 20.45
N SER A 13 10.69 -16.16 20.32
CA SER A 13 11.51 -14.95 20.44
C SER A 13 11.24 -13.99 19.28
N TYR A 14 11.08 -14.50 18.08
CA TYR A 14 10.73 -13.71 16.90
C TYR A 14 9.40 -12.99 17.11
N GLU A 15 8.34 -13.70 17.49
CA GLU A 15 7.03 -13.11 17.75
C GLU A 15 7.06 -12.10 18.92
N LEU A 16 7.87 -12.34 19.94
CA LEU A 16 8.04 -11.40 21.04
C LEU A 16 8.71 -10.10 20.58
N PHE A 17 9.79 -10.19 19.78
CA PHE A 17 10.48 -9.02 19.24
C PHE A 17 9.62 -8.26 18.24
N LYS A 18 8.79 -8.96 17.48
CA LYS A 18 7.79 -8.37 16.59
C LYS A 18 6.75 -7.60 17.39
N LYS A 19 6.17 -8.23 18.42
CA LYS A 19 5.19 -7.61 19.32
C LYS A 19 5.71 -6.33 19.99
N TYR A 20 6.97 -6.31 20.40
CA TYR A 20 7.58 -5.14 21.07
C TYR A 20 8.40 -4.24 20.15
N ASN A 21 8.32 -4.45 18.83
CA ASN A 21 8.99 -3.64 17.79
C ASN A 21 10.52 -3.50 18.00
N PHE A 22 11.19 -4.58 18.40
CA PHE A 22 12.65 -4.60 18.56
C PHE A 22 13.35 -4.78 17.21
N LYS A 23 13.34 -3.72 16.35
CA LYS A 23 13.86 -3.71 14.97
C LYS A 23 15.28 -4.29 14.84
N ASN A 24 16.20 -3.90 15.73
CA ASN A 24 17.59 -4.39 15.72
C ASN A 24 17.72 -5.88 16.06
N MET A 25 16.76 -6.42 16.80
CA MET A 25 16.73 -7.85 17.09
C MET A 25 16.09 -8.63 15.96
N LEU A 26 15.04 -8.11 15.35
CA LEU A 26 14.39 -8.73 14.18
C LEU A 26 15.38 -8.87 13.01
N LYS A 27 16.22 -7.86 12.74
CA LYS A 27 17.28 -7.95 11.72
C LYS A 27 18.25 -9.13 11.93
N LYS A 28 18.45 -9.59 13.15
CA LYS A 28 19.32 -10.75 13.43
C LYS A 28 18.70 -12.08 13.05
N PHE A 29 17.38 -12.11 12.84
CA PHE A 29 16.67 -13.28 12.34
C PHE A 29 16.69 -13.39 10.81
N GLU A 30 17.10 -12.34 10.07
CA GLU A 30 17.13 -12.32 8.61
C GLU A 30 17.94 -13.45 7.96
N ASN A 31 18.84 -14.05 8.72
CA ASN A 31 19.65 -15.21 8.27
C ASN A 31 19.19 -16.54 8.87
N THR A 32 17.99 -16.61 9.43
CA THR A 32 17.45 -17.84 10.02
C THR A 32 16.22 -18.29 9.23
N ASP A 33 15.99 -19.60 9.14
CA ASP A 33 14.81 -20.18 8.47
C ASP A 33 13.48 -19.84 9.17
N ILE A 34 13.52 -18.97 10.19
CA ILE A 34 12.39 -18.52 11.00
C ILE A 34 11.68 -17.31 10.36
N ILE A 35 12.30 -16.67 9.36
CA ILE A 35 11.69 -15.52 8.70
C ILE A 35 10.44 -15.95 7.96
N ALA A 36 9.40 -15.17 8.18
CA ALA A 36 8.10 -15.35 7.56
C ALA A 36 8.23 -15.62 6.07
N LYS A 37 7.55 -16.67 5.61
CA LYS A 37 7.23 -16.87 4.19
C LYS A 37 6.73 -15.55 3.60
N ASP A 38 7.08 -15.30 2.35
CA ASP A 38 6.51 -14.20 1.59
C ASP A 38 5.00 -14.11 1.86
N PRO A 39 4.46 -12.91 2.06
CA PRO A 39 3.04 -12.76 2.30
C PRO A 39 2.25 -13.52 1.24
N GLU A 40 1.27 -14.32 1.65
CA GLU A 40 0.40 -15.07 0.72
C GLU A 40 -0.22 -14.18 -0.36
N CYS A 41 -0.33 -12.86 -0.10
CA CYS A 41 -0.85 -11.90 -1.06
C CYS A 41 0.00 -11.77 -2.34
N TYR A 42 1.27 -12.18 -2.37
CA TYR A 42 2.07 -12.16 -3.58
C TYR A 42 1.53 -13.10 -4.67
N GLU A 43 0.84 -14.16 -4.30
CA GLU A 43 0.18 -15.06 -5.25
C GLU A 43 -0.94 -14.36 -6.03
N TYR A 44 -1.54 -13.34 -5.44
CA TYR A 44 -2.65 -12.58 -6.03
C TYR A 44 -2.22 -11.30 -6.73
N PHE A 45 -0.91 -10.97 -6.67
CA PHE A 45 -0.36 -9.79 -7.30
C PHE A 45 -0.21 -9.99 -8.80
N LYS A 46 -0.89 -9.17 -9.59
CA LYS A 46 -0.89 -9.23 -11.05
C LYS A 46 -0.39 -7.93 -11.65
N LYS A 47 0.68 -8.03 -12.46
CA LYS A 47 1.07 -6.95 -13.35
C LYS A 47 0.23 -7.03 -14.61
N ILE A 48 -0.50 -5.97 -14.91
CA ILE A 48 -1.32 -5.86 -16.12
C ILE A 48 -0.92 -4.65 -16.94
N SER A 49 -0.91 -4.79 -18.26
CA SER A 49 -0.59 -3.72 -19.21
C SER A 49 -1.47 -3.78 -20.46
N ASP A 50 -2.31 -4.81 -20.58
CA ASP A 50 -3.33 -4.87 -21.63
C ASP A 50 -4.42 -3.83 -21.34
N PHE A 51 -4.74 -3.02 -22.37
CA PHE A 51 -5.65 -1.89 -22.20
C PHE A 51 -7.06 -2.32 -21.75
N ALA A 52 -7.57 -3.43 -22.28
CA ALA A 52 -8.91 -3.92 -21.94
C ALA A 52 -8.95 -4.48 -20.50
N GLU A 53 -7.87 -5.15 -20.04
CA GLU A 53 -7.76 -5.59 -18.65
C GLU A 53 -7.69 -4.39 -17.70
N VAL A 54 -6.90 -3.38 -18.03
CA VAL A 54 -6.76 -2.15 -17.22
C VAL A 54 -8.11 -1.43 -17.11
N GLU A 55 -8.84 -1.27 -18.24
CA GLU A 55 -10.19 -0.71 -18.24
C GLU A 55 -11.13 -1.48 -17.32
N ASN A 56 -11.10 -2.80 -17.38
CA ASN A 56 -11.96 -3.65 -16.54
C ASN A 56 -11.64 -3.45 -15.04
N VAL A 57 -10.35 -3.34 -14.67
CA VAL A 57 -9.94 -3.10 -13.28
C VAL A 57 -10.41 -1.75 -12.79
N PHE A 58 -10.26 -0.68 -13.59
CA PHE A 58 -10.76 0.64 -13.22
C PHE A 58 -12.29 0.69 -13.09
N ASN A 59 -13.02 0.03 -13.97
CA ASN A 59 -14.48 -0.04 -13.87
C ASN A 59 -14.92 -0.76 -12.59
N LYS A 60 -14.29 -1.88 -12.24
CA LYS A 60 -14.53 -2.55 -10.95
C LYS A 60 -14.17 -1.64 -9.76
N ALA A 61 -13.03 -0.92 -9.84
CA ALA A 61 -12.63 0.01 -8.79
C ALA A 61 -13.67 1.13 -8.58
N MET A 62 -14.24 1.66 -9.65
CA MET A 62 -15.31 2.67 -9.58
C MET A 62 -16.58 2.10 -8.92
N ASP A 63 -17.00 0.90 -9.31
CA ASP A 63 -18.18 0.23 -8.74
C ASP A 63 -18.00 0.01 -7.22
N ILE A 64 -16.82 -0.47 -6.79
CA ILE A 64 -16.53 -0.70 -5.38
C ILE A 64 -16.42 0.63 -4.62
N ALA A 65 -15.68 1.60 -5.15
CA ALA A 65 -15.47 2.90 -4.49
C ALA A 65 -16.77 3.73 -4.38
N GLY A 66 -17.70 3.57 -5.33
CA GLY A 66 -19.04 4.17 -5.27
C GLY A 66 -20.01 3.49 -4.30
N GLY A 67 -19.67 2.28 -3.84
CA GLY A 67 -20.47 1.47 -2.92
C GLY A 67 -20.13 1.67 -1.44
N ILE A 68 -20.08 0.57 -0.70
CA ILE A 68 -19.77 0.54 0.74
C ILE A 68 -18.43 -0.11 1.06
N GLU A 69 -17.86 -0.83 0.12
CA GLU A 69 -16.58 -1.52 0.27
C GLU A 69 -15.42 -0.55 0.00
N LYS A 70 -14.21 -0.98 0.35
CA LYS A 70 -13.01 -0.17 0.20
C LYS A 70 -12.08 -0.76 -0.84
N ILE A 71 -11.38 0.14 -1.53
CA ILE A 71 -10.23 -0.21 -2.37
C ILE A 71 -8.95 0.33 -1.76
N GLY A 72 -7.83 -0.35 -2.03
CA GLY A 72 -6.50 0.17 -1.78
C GLY A 72 -5.96 0.85 -3.04
N LEU A 73 -5.34 2.01 -2.87
CA LEU A 73 -4.69 2.76 -3.94
C LEU A 73 -3.25 3.08 -3.55
N SER A 74 -2.31 2.73 -4.43
CA SER A 74 -0.90 3.09 -4.32
C SER A 74 -0.44 3.77 -5.60
N ILE A 75 0.24 4.90 -5.48
CA ILE A 75 0.73 5.69 -6.60
C ILE A 75 2.25 5.60 -6.62
N VAL A 76 2.81 5.17 -7.74
CA VAL A 76 4.25 5.14 -7.96
C VAL A 76 4.63 6.31 -8.84
N ARG A 77 5.34 7.26 -8.23
CA ARG A 77 5.73 8.52 -8.86
C ARG A 77 7.17 8.86 -8.50
N GLU A 78 7.92 9.32 -9.45
CA GLU A 78 9.20 10.02 -9.26
C GLU A 78 9.03 11.49 -9.64
N SER A 79 9.36 11.88 -10.86
CA SER A 79 8.98 13.19 -11.45
C SER A 79 7.59 13.14 -12.10
N GLU A 80 7.24 11.99 -12.65
CA GLU A 80 6.01 11.71 -13.38
C GLU A 80 5.34 10.45 -12.81
N LEU A 81 4.05 10.25 -13.07
CA LEU A 81 3.34 9.04 -12.71
C LEU A 81 3.86 7.85 -13.53
N THR A 82 4.44 6.86 -12.87
CA THR A 82 5.05 5.70 -13.54
C THR A 82 4.21 4.44 -13.44
N ALA A 83 3.43 4.31 -12.37
CA ALA A 83 2.52 3.17 -12.19
C ALA A 83 1.45 3.46 -11.14
N VAL A 84 0.42 2.62 -11.13
CA VAL A 84 -0.63 2.60 -10.11
C VAL A 84 -0.80 1.19 -9.58
N GLY A 85 -0.89 1.06 -8.26
CA GLY A 85 -1.33 -0.15 -7.58
C GLY A 85 -2.79 -0.03 -7.18
N ILE A 86 -3.63 -1.00 -7.52
CA ILE A 86 -5.04 -1.07 -7.14
C ILE A 86 -5.31 -2.41 -6.47
N THR A 87 -5.83 -2.36 -5.25
CA THR A 87 -6.30 -3.54 -4.51
C THR A 87 -7.81 -3.46 -4.41
N LEU A 88 -8.49 -4.43 -5.01
CA LEU A 88 -9.95 -4.52 -5.00
C LEU A 88 -10.46 -5.45 -3.90
N SER A 89 -9.66 -6.46 -3.53
CA SER A 89 -9.92 -7.41 -2.46
C SER A 89 -8.61 -8.06 -2.01
N ASP A 90 -8.66 -8.96 -1.04
CA ASP A 90 -7.49 -9.71 -0.56
C ASP A 90 -6.84 -10.59 -1.64
N THR A 91 -7.57 -10.90 -2.72
CA THR A 91 -7.13 -11.77 -3.83
C THR A 91 -7.09 -11.07 -5.19
N GLU A 92 -7.45 -9.80 -5.27
CA GLU A 92 -7.43 -9.00 -6.50
C GLU A 92 -6.53 -7.77 -6.32
N ILE A 93 -5.22 -7.96 -6.57
CA ILE A 93 -4.18 -6.94 -6.40
C ILE A 93 -3.51 -6.72 -7.75
N TYR A 94 -3.54 -5.48 -8.23
CA TYR A 94 -3.07 -5.12 -9.56
C TYR A 94 -1.98 -4.06 -9.51
N TYR A 95 -0.94 -4.26 -10.32
CA TYR A 95 0.08 -3.26 -10.63
C TYR A 95 -0.03 -2.89 -12.10
N ILE A 96 -0.25 -1.62 -12.38
CA ILE A 96 -0.53 -1.05 -13.69
C ILE A 96 0.56 -0.05 -14.03
N PRO A 97 1.61 -0.44 -14.79
CA PRO A 97 2.64 0.49 -15.22
C PRO A 97 2.17 1.35 -16.38
N VAL A 98 2.73 2.55 -16.49
CA VAL A 98 2.65 3.35 -17.70
C VAL A 98 3.38 2.61 -18.82
N SER A 99 2.65 2.17 -19.85
CA SER A 99 3.21 1.46 -20.99
C SER A 99 2.25 1.46 -22.18
N GLY A 100 2.77 1.61 -23.39
CA GLY A 100 1.97 1.55 -24.62
C GLY A 100 0.78 2.50 -24.61
N PHE A 101 -0.44 1.99 -24.70
CA PHE A 101 -1.68 2.78 -24.66
C PHE A 101 -2.09 3.21 -23.24
N VAL A 102 -1.54 2.58 -22.21
CA VAL A 102 -1.75 2.99 -20.81
C VAL A 102 -0.79 4.13 -20.51
N THR A 103 -1.14 5.33 -20.93
CA THR A 103 -0.33 6.54 -20.73
C THR A 103 -0.52 7.14 -19.34
N GLU A 104 0.39 8.03 -18.93
CA GLU A 104 0.26 8.80 -17.70
C GLU A 104 -1.07 9.57 -17.63
N SER A 105 -1.40 10.30 -18.70
CA SER A 105 -2.67 11.05 -18.77
C SER A 105 -3.89 10.13 -18.65
N TYR A 106 -3.85 8.95 -19.31
CA TYR A 106 -4.92 7.98 -19.20
C TYR A 106 -5.09 7.50 -17.75
N LEU A 107 -3.99 7.14 -17.07
CA LEU A 107 -4.04 6.71 -15.67
C LEU A 107 -4.56 7.81 -14.74
N ALA A 108 -4.08 9.05 -14.92
CA ALA A 108 -4.56 10.19 -14.15
C ALA A 108 -6.06 10.44 -14.36
N ASP A 109 -6.53 10.31 -15.60
CA ASP A 109 -7.93 10.41 -15.95
C ASP A 109 -8.78 9.34 -15.26
N ARG A 110 -8.37 8.07 -15.34
CA ARG A 110 -9.10 6.97 -14.73
C ARG A 110 -9.08 7.04 -13.20
N LEU A 111 -7.95 7.45 -12.60
CA LEU A 111 -7.87 7.72 -11.16
C LEU A 111 -8.85 8.81 -10.72
N SER A 112 -8.95 9.89 -11.50
CA SER A 112 -9.90 10.97 -11.23
C SER A 112 -11.35 10.49 -11.31
N ASP A 113 -11.67 9.61 -12.27
CA ASP A 113 -13.00 9.00 -12.37
C ASP A 113 -13.33 8.16 -11.12
N VAL A 114 -12.41 7.30 -10.66
CA VAL A 114 -12.57 6.51 -9.43
C VAL A 114 -12.78 7.42 -8.22
N VAL A 115 -11.99 8.47 -8.08
CA VAL A 115 -12.11 9.43 -6.97
C VAL A 115 -13.42 10.18 -7.01
N SER A 116 -13.92 10.52 -8.22
CA SER A 116 -15.18 11.26 -8.38
C SER A 116 -16.41 10.52 -7.88
N VAL A 117 -16.43 9.19 -7.98
CA VAL A 117 -17.54 8.35 -7.51
C VAL A 117 -17.36 7.90 -6.06
N ALA A 118 -16.15 8.01 -5.51
CA ALA A 118 -15.86 7.55 -4.16
C ALA A 118 -16.57 8.38 -3.11
N SER A 119 -17.14 7.69 -2.14
CA SER A 119 -17.83 8.27 -0.99
C SER A 119 -17.43 7.51 0.28
N ASN A 120 -17.78 8.02 1.43
CA ASN A 120 -17.58 7.33 2.70
C ASN A 120 -16.14 6.89 3.01
N ARG A 121 -15.13 7.56 2.42
CA ARG A 121 -13.71 7.23 2.56
C ARG A 121 -13.41 5.79 2.09
N ASN A 122 -13.90 5.45 0.93
CA ASN A 122 -13.76 4.11 0.37
C ASN A 122 -12.42 3.88 -0.33
N ILE A 123 -11.56 4.90 -0.47
CA ILE A 123 -10.21 4.76 -1.01
C ILE A 123 -9.20 4.86 0.12
N ALA A 124 -8.49 3.77 0.40
CA ALA A 124 -7.38 3.73 1.35
C ALA A 124 -6.05 3.94 0.61
N SER A 125 -5.26 4.91 1.03
CA SER A 125 -3.94 5.21 0.47
C SER A 125 -3.06 5.82 1.54
N ALA A 126 -1.73 5.76 1.39
CA ALA A 126 -0.81 6.45 2.27
C ALA A 126 -0.27 7.72 1.61
N ASN A 127 -0.07 8.77 2.42
CA ASN A 127 0.52 10.03 1.99
C ASN A 127 -0.22 10.66 0.80
N ILE A 128 -1.54 10.62 0.80
CA ILE A 128 -2.37 11.08 -0.33
C ILE A 128 -2.09 12.53 -0.71
N LYS A 129 -1.67 13.34 0.23
CA LYS A 129 -1.32 14.75 0.02
C LYS A 129 -0.25 14.93 -1.08
N ASP A 130 0.68 13.98 -1.20
CA ASP A 130 1.80 14.04 -2.16
C ASP A 130 1.35 13.78 -3.60
N TYR A 131 0.10 13.35 -3.79
CA TYR A 131 -0.46 12.93 -5.08
C TYR A 131 -1.74 13.68 -5.46
N LEU A 132 -2.16 14.69 -4.70
CA LEU A 132 -3.41 15.42 -4.97
C LEU A 132 -3.43 16.10 -6.33
N ASP A 133 -2.27 16.49 -6.84
CA ASP A 133 -2.12 17.11 -8.16
C ASP A 133 -2.45 16.17 -9.34
N ILE A 134 -2.40 14.85 -9.15
CA ILE A 134 -2.78 13.86 -10.17
C ILE A 134 -4.29 13.89 -10.42
N PHE A 135 -5.09 14.24 -9.43
CA PHE A 135 -6.56 14.28 -9.50
C PHE A 135 -7.11 15.64 -9.98
N GLU A 136 -6.31 16.40 -10.74
CA GLU A 136 -6.53 17.82 -11.01
C GLU A 136 -7.53 18.14 -12.13
N LYS A 137 -8.34 17.19 -12.63
CA LYS A 137 -9.29 17.48 -13.72
C LYS A 137 -10.21 18.67 -13.44
N ASP A 138 -10.62 18.85 -12.18
CA ASP A 138 -11.48 19.94 -11.76
C ASP A 138 -10.83 20.77 -10.65
N LYS A 139 -10.28 21.93 -11.00
CA LYS A 139 -9.78 22.91 -10.03
C LYS A 139 -10.83 23.98 -9.76
N ILE A 140 -11.19 24.18 -8.48
CA ILE A 140 -11.83 25.42 -8.05
C ILE A 140 -10.77 26.29 -7.36
N ASN A 141 -10.56 27.50 -7.87
CA ASN A 141 -9.58 28.45 -7.38
C ASN A 141 -8.13 27.91 -7.33
N GLY A 142 -7.75 27.00 -8.24
CA GLY A 142 -6.41 26.44 -8.31
C GLY A 142 -6.16 25.23 -7.37
N TYR A 143 -7.17 24.80 -6.61
CA TYR A 143 -7.09 23.63 -5.75
C TYR A 143 -7.84 22.44 -6.35
N PRO A 144 -7.29 21.21 -6.31
CA PRO A 144 -7.96 20.03 -6.83
C PRO A 144 -9.26 19.78 -6.06
N LEU A 145 -10.33 19.51 -6.79
CA LEU A 145 -11.64 19.12 -6.25
C LEU A 145 -11.62 17.65 -5.85
N VAL A 146 -10.71 17.30 -4.98
CA VAL A 146 -10.74 15.96 -4.36
C VAL A 146 -11.75 16.01 -3.22
N SER A 147 -12.78 15.19 -3.30
CA SER A 147 -13.73 15.07 -2.21
C SER A 147 -13.01 14.62 -0.94
N GLU A 148 -13.04 15.43 0.11
CA GLU A 148 -12.54 15.08 1.45
C GLU A 148 -13.12 13.75 1.96
N LYS A 149 -14.22 13.32 1.35
CA LYS A 149 -14.93 12.07 1.69
C LYS A 149 -14.45 10.86 0.91
N ALA A 150 -13.59 11.02 -0.09
CA ALA A 150 -13.12 9.92 -0.92
C ALA A 150 -12.06 9.05 -0.21
N PHE A 151 -11.14 9.69 0.50
CA PHE A 151 -9.94 9.04 1.01
C PHE A 151 -9.93 8.81 2.52
N ILE A 152 -9.25 7.71 2.90
CA ILE A 152 -8.62 7.54 4.20
C ILE A 152 -7.10 7.46 4.00
N ASP A 153 -6.35 8.37 4.62
CA ASP A 153 -4.90 8.30 4.62
C ASP A 153 -4.44 7.36 5.74
N THR A 154 -3.83 6.23 5.33
CA THR A 154 -3.41 5.18 6.27
C THR A 154 -2.22 5.61 7.12
N ALA A 155 -1.33 6.47 6.61
CA ALA A 155 -0.20 7.01 7.38
C ALA A 155 -0.68 7.98 8.46
N ILE A 156 -1.63 8.86 8.13
CA ILE A 156 -2.25 9.77 9.12
C ILE A 156 -3.05 8.98 10.15
N ALA A 157 -3.81 7.97 9.72
CA ALA A 157 -4.57 7.13 10.64
C ALA A 157 -3.66 6.42 11.65
N ALA A 158 -2.55 5.86 11.19
CA ALA A 158 -1.56 5.21 12.04
C ALA A 158 -0.86 6.21 12.99
N TYR A 159 -0.55 7.42 12.50
CA TYR A 159 -0.03 8.48 13.37
C TYR A 159 -0.97 8.83 14.51
N LEU A 160 -2.26 8.90 14.24
CA LEU A 160 -3.25 9.22 15.28
C LEU A 160 -3.40 8.09 16.32
N LEU A 161 -3.18 6.84 15.92
CA LEU A 161 -3.22 5.68 16.82
C LEU A 161 -1.93 5.56 17.65
N HIS A 162 -0.79 5.77 17.03
CA HIS A 162 0.55 5.57 17.62
C HIS A 162 1.49 6.73 17.26
N PRO A 163 1.31 7.93 17.88
CA PRO A 163 2.04 9.14 17.49
C PRO A 163 3.54 9.11 17.79
N SER A 164 4.00 8.12 18.54
CA SER A 164 5.42 7.94 18.91
C SER A 164 6.21 7.03 17.96
N ASN A 165 5.59 6.53 16.90
CA ASN A 165 6.29 5.70 15.92
C ASN A 165 7.33 6.52 15.15
N GLU A 166 8.46 5.89 14.82
CA GLU A 166 9.54 6.52 14.06
C GLU A 166 9.21 6.70 12.57
N SER A 167 8.36 5.86 12.01
CA SER A 167 7.94 5.88 10.61
C SER A 167 6.50 5.40 10.44
N TYR A 168 5.86 5.90 9.38
CA TYR A 168 4.51 5.53 8.93
C TYR A 168 4.52 5.08 7.45
N ASP A 169 5.66 4.56 6.98
CA ASP A 169 5.79 3.95 5.66
C ASP A 169 5.07 2.59 5.59
N TYR A 170 4.87 2.08 4.38
CA TYR A 170 4.19 0.79 4.17
C TYR A 170 4.85 -0.38 4.88
N GLU A 171 6.20 -0.40 4.99
CA GLU A 171 6.92 -1.44 5.71
C GLU A 171 6.57 -1.43 7.20
N SER A 172 6.61 -0.25 7.82
CA SER A 172 6.28 -0.06 9.23
C SER A 172 4.81 -0.37 9.52
N LEU A 173 3.90 0.10 8.66
CA LEU A 173 2.47 -0.15 8.78
C LEU A 173 2.12 -1.63 8.60
N GLY A 174 2.70 -2.28 7.58
CA GLY A 174 2.49 -3.70 7.32
C GLY A 174 2.96 -4.58 8.47
N ARG A 175 4.13 -4.25 9.04
CA ARG A 175 4.67 -4.97 10.18
C ARG A 175 3.81 -4.80 11.44
N GLU A 176 3.39 -3.58 11.73
CA GLU A 176 2.67 -3.26 12.96
C GLU A 176 1.22 -3.78 12.94
N PHE A 177 0.49 -3.52 11.86
CA PHE A 177 -0.95 -3.79 11.82
C PHE A 177 -1.31 -5.13 11.17
N LEU A 178 -0.47 -5.63 10.25
CA LEU A 178 -0.76 -6.85 9.50
C LEU A 178 0.18 -8.01 9.85
N SER A 179 1.21 -7.76 10.68
CA SER A 179 2.25 -8.74 10.96
C SER A 179 3.00 -9.22 9.71
N LEU A 180 3.02 -8.42 8.66
CA LEU A 180 3.72 -8.70 7.41
C LEU A 180 5.10 -8.05 7.40
N THR A 181 6.07 -8.76 6.85
CA THR A 181 7.41 -8.21 6.59
C THR A 181 7.53 -8.02 5.08
N TYR A 182 7.74 -6.78 4.66
CA TYR A 182 7.98 -6.43 3.26
C TYR A 182 9.48 -6.21 3.07
N PRO A 183 10.03 -6.60 1.90
CA PRO A 183 11.40 -6.22 1.57
C PRO A 183 11.50 -4.70 1.49
N SER A 184 12.60 -4.17 1.99
CA SER A 184 12.87 -2.73 1.90
C SER A 184 13.10 -2.32 0.43
N LYS A 185 12.94 -1.05 0.12
CA LYS A 185 13.25 -0.51 -1.23
C LYS A 185 14.69 -0.84 -1.65
N THR A 186 15.63 -0.83 -0.72
CA THR A 186 17.05 -1.15 -0.96
C THR A 186 17.24 -2.62 -1.31
N GLU A 187 16.53 -3.53 -0.67
CA GLU A 187 16.59 -4.97 -0.97
C GLU A 187 16.00 -5.31 -2.34
N LEU A 188 14.98 -4.55 -2.76
CA LEU A 188 14.34 -4.75 -4.07
C LEU A 188 15.12 -4.16 -5.23
N LEU A 189 15.87 -3.09 -5.01
CA LEU A 189 16.55 -2.34 -6.08
C LEU A 189 18.06 -2.57 -6.12
N GLY A 190 18.65 -3.16 -5.10
CA GLY A 190 20.09 -3.46 -4.98
C GLY A 190 20.91 -2.26 -4.50
#